data_0bbef60ee8e5e966b812f7658143f9f6
#
_entry.id   0bbef60ee8e5e966b812f7658143f9f6
#
_cell.length_a   1.000
_cell.length_b   1.000
_cell.length_c   1.000
_cell.angle_alpha   90.00
_cell.angle_beta   90.00
_cell.angle_gamma   90.00
#
_symmetry.space_group_name_H-M   'P 1'
#
loop_
_entity.id
_entity.type
_entity.pdbx_description
1 polymer ?
#
loop_
_entity_poly.entity_id
_entity_poly.type
_entity_poly.pdbx_seq_one_letter_code
_entity_poly.pdbx_strand_id
1 'polypeptide(L)'
;CERFQDRRPIRCSIQQWAGGRLWATWFGSNIQAERAPYHKDLFSVISTSADGGKTWKEVFVFDPSELLGGGASDPMLWKDPQGNIRFIGLRNIDFKGQDEFASSAWEFTMLDPENEHTEWTEPRLIGNKNLSVMKPLIFSDGTIMRSMDDFKFVGVPDKVRIRFLKEDVNGKPIFVSEFPVDNDAVFAEQMPIIRKDGSLFTFYRAKAGQKFAESFDGGKTWNLGGYYPMQFSINTKCILITLPSGKVLLVANDVQMKRENDKKIYYYTDENGKERELEKHKTPRTRMTAYLSDDDGKTFTHKMLLCDEGQISYPSATLSSDGSIYIVYDQGRDVIGQHTIFLSKITEEDILAGKLVNGESFLNNIVSRPSDHGGGRRAGDKL
;
A
#
# COMPACT_ATOMS: atom_id res chain seq x y z
N CYS A 1 -18.32 11.15 -17.39
CA CYS A 1 -18.63 12.41 -16.71
C CYS A 1 -17.37 13.27 -16.75
N GLU A 2 -17.46 14.54 -17.19
CA GLU A 2 -16.31 15.46 -17.34
C GLU A 2 -15.48 15.62 -16.06
N ARG A 3 -16.11 15.49 -14.89
CA ARG A 3 -15.48 15.59 -13.56
C ARG A 3 -14.33 14.59 -13.35
N PHE A 4 -14.28 13.49 -14.09
CA PHE A 4 -13.30 12.42 -13.90
C PHE A 4 -12.30 12.28 -15.03
N GLN A 5 -12.20 13.27 -15.92
CA GLN A 5 -11.35 13.19 -17.12
C GLN A 5 -9.88 13.49 -16.90
N ASP A 6 -9.54 14.38 -15.96
CA ASP A 6 -8.15 14.77 -15.67
C ASP A 6 -7.71 14.14 -14.34
N ARG A 7 -7.34 12.86 -14.39
CA ARG A 7 -7.08 12.04 -13.21
C ARG A 7 -5.61 11.92 -12.90
N ARG A 8 -5.29 12.01 -11.63
CA ARG A 8 -3.94 11.84 -11.11
C ARG A 8 -3.93 10.66 -10.15
N PRO A 9 -3.62 9.44 -10.64
CA PRO A 9 -3.71 8.24 -9.84
C PRO A 9 -2.56 8.15 -8.82
N ILE A 10 -2.90 8.00 -7.55
CA ILE A 10 -1.96 7.78 -6.44
C ILE A 10 -2.48 6.75 -5.45
N ARG A 11 -1.56 6.10 -4.71
CA ARG A 11 -1.81 5.08 -3.69
C ARG A 11 -2.72 3.96 -4.19
N CYS A 12 -2.12 2.97 -4.79
CA CYS A 12 -2.84 1.87 -5.44
C CYS A 12 -2.95 0.61 -4.56
N SER A 13 -3.93 -0.22 -4.89
CA SER A 13 -4.06 -1.57 -4.37
C SER A 13 -4.49 -2.52 -5.50
N ILE A 14 -4.14 -3.80 -5.38
CA ILE A 14 -4.48 -4.84 -6.35
C ILE A 14 -5.00 -6.08 -5.65
N GLN A 15 -5.95 -6.78 -6.30
CA GLN A 15 -6.43 -8.09 -5.93
C GLN A 15 -6.75 -8.92 -7.17
N GLN A 16 -6.45 -10.24 -7.13
CA GLN A 16 -6.84 -11.17 -8.16
C GLN A 16 -8.02 -12.02 -7.68
N TRP A 17 -9.00 -12.20 -8.58
CA TRP A 17 -10.08 -13.18 -8.44
C TRP A 17 -9.59 -14.59 -8.79
N ALA A 18 -10.24 -15.62 -8.27
CA ALA A 18 -9.85 -17.02 -8.51
C ALA A 18 -9.87 -17.41 -9.98
N GLY A 19 -10.77 -16.83 -10.80
CA GLY A 19 -10.83 -17.02 -12.25
C GLY A 19 -9.74 -16.28 -13.05
N GLY A 20 -8.84 -15.56 -12.39
CA GLY A 20 -7.71 -14.90 -13.04
C GLY A 20 -7.89 -13.39 -13.28
N ARG A 21 -9.13 -12.88 -13.24
CA ARG A 21 -9.40 -11.45 -13.40
C ARG A 21 -8.71 -10.63 -12.32
N LEU A 22 -8.04 -9.55 -12.73
CA LEU A 22 -7.38 -8.60 -11.84
C LEU A 22 -8.27 -7.40 -11.57
N TRP A 23 -8.22 -6.92 -10.35
CA TRP A 23 -8.88 -5.71 -9.89
C TRP A 23 -7.85 -4.80 -9.26
N ALA A 24 -7.80 -3.53 -9.68
CA ALA A 24 -6.92 -2.52 -9.12
C ALA A 24 -7.74 -1.30 -8.71
N THR A 25 -7.28 -0.59 -7.69
CA THR A 25 -7.88 0.65 -7.23
C THR A 25 -6.81 1.67 -6.88
N TRP A 26 -7.15 2.92 -7.03
CA TRP A 26 -6.34 4.07 -6.62
C TRP A 26 -7.27 5.24 -6.34
N PHE A 27 -6.76 6.28 -5.68
CA PHE A 27 -7.51 7.53 -5.63
C PHE A 27 -6.88 8.60 -6.50
N GLY A 28 -7.68 9.56 -6.93
CA GLY A 28 -7.29 10.65 -7.78
C GLY A 28 -8.03 11.93 -7.47
N SER A 29 -7.61 13.01 -8.10
CA SER A 29 -8.24 14.32 -8.02
C SER A 29 -8.21 15.00 -9.37
N ASN A 30 -9.23 15.78 -9.68
CA ASN A 30 -9.26 16.65 -10.85
C ASN A 30 -8.51 17.97 -10.66
N ILE A 31 -8.12 18.28 -9.43
CA ILE A 31 -7.52 19.57 -9.06
C ILE A 31 -6.07 19.36 -8.64
N GLN A 32 -5.26 20.43 -8.67
CA GLN A 32 -3.92 20.49 -8.06
C GLN A 32 -3.94 20.27 -6.54
N ALA A 33 -4.94 19.57 -6.02
CA ALA A 33 -5.15 19.30 -4.60
C ALA A 33 -4.18 18.24 -4.02
N GLU A 34 -3.14 17.88 -4.74
CA GLU A 34 -2.14 16.87 -4.37
C GLU A 34 -1.41 17.17 -3.06
N ARG A 35 -1.41 18.41 -2.65
CA ARG A 35 -0.85 18.85 -1.36
C ARG A 35 -1.84 18.74 -0.20
N ALA A 36 -3.12 18.45 -0.49
CA ALA A 36 -4.14 18.26 0.52
C ALA A 36 -4.73 16.84 0.40
N PRO A 37 -4.13 15.83 1.05
CA PRO A 37 -4.57 14.43 0.94
C PRO A 37 -5.99 14.17 1.44
N TYR A 38 -6.69 15.20 1.87
CA TYR A 38 -8.04 15.14 2.45
C TYR A 38 -9.02 16.08 1.76
N HIS A 39 -8.74 16.47 0.50
CA HIS A 39 -9.61 17.40 -0.23
C HIS A 39 -10.93 16.73 -0.63
N LYS A 40 -12.04 17.49 -0.57
CA LYS A 40 -13.39 17.02 -0.93
C LYS A 40 -13.53 16.54 -2.39
N ASP A 41 -12.60 16.91 -3.28
CA ASP A 41 -12.61 16.53 -4.69
C ASP A 41 -11.82 15.24 -4.97
N LEU A 42 -11.36 14.53 -3.93
CA LEU A 42 -10.74 13.22 -4.08
C LEU A 42 -11.82 12.15 -4.27
N PHE A 43 -11.55 11.22 -5.17
CA PHE A 43 -12.39 10.05 -5.45
C PHE A 43 -11.52 8.82 -5.64
N SER A 44 -12.06 7.64 -5.41
CA SER A 44 -11.38 6.38 -5.67
C SER A 44 -11.91 5.75 -6.96
N VAL A 45 -11.02 5.18 -7.74
CA VAL A 45 -11.33 4.47 -8.99
C VAL A 45 -11.07 3.00 -8.82
N ILE A 46 -11.93 2.17 -9.39
CA ILE A 46 -11.70 0.72 -9.51
C ILE A 46 -11.62 0.38 -11.00
N SER A 47 -10.59 -0.37 -11.34
CA SER A 47 -10.31 -0.84 -12.70
C SER A 47 -10.15 -2.36 -12.71
N THR A 48 -10.42 -2.98 -13.85
CA THR A 48 -10.29 -4.42 -14.03
C THR A 48 -9.53 -4.78 -15.29
N SER A 49 -8.87 -5.95 -15.26
CA SER A 49 -8.19 -6.56 -16.39
C SER A 49 -8.55 -8.04 -16.47
N ALA A 50 -8.92 -8.51 -17.66
CA ALA A 50 -9.21 -9.91 -17.94
C ALA A 50 -8.07 -10.66 -18.66
N ASP A 51 -6.97 -9.95 -18.98
CA ASP A 51 -5.88 -10.43 -19.84
C ASP A 51 -4.51 -10.48 -19.12
N GLY A 52 -4.55 -10.65 -17.79
CA GLY A 52 -3.36 -10.75 -16.96
C GLY A 52 -2.64 -9.42 -16.75
N GLY A 53 -3.34 -8.29 -16.86
CA GLY A 53 -2.80 -6.96 -16.62
C GLY A 53 -2.23 -6.26 -17.85
N LYS A 54 -2.50 -6.76 -19.06
CA LYS A 54 -2.07 -6.15 -20.31
C LYS A 54 -2.91 -4.94 -20.67
N THR A 55 -4.24 -5.04 -20.47
CA THR A 55 -5.20 -3.94 -20.67
C THR A 55 -6.09 -3.75 -19.47
N TRP A 56 -6.53 -2.51 -19.23
CA TRP A 56 -7.30 -2.12 -18.07
C TRP A 56 -8.51 -1.31 -18.46
N LYS A 57 -9.62 -1.54 -17.77
CA LYS A 57 -10.88 -0.82 -17.93
C LYS A 57 -11.35 -0.29 -16.58
N GLU A 58 -11.57 1.02 -16.48
CA GLU A 58 -12.17 1.64 -15.29
C GLU A 58 -13.67 1.36 -15.28
N VAL A 59 -14.18 0.87 -14.16
CA VAL A 59 -15.56 0.35 -14.08
C VAL A 59 -16.37 0.92 -12.93
N PHE A 60 -15.73 1.47 -11.90
CA PHE A 60 -16.41 2.02 -10.75
C PHE A 60 -15.66 3.21 -10.16
N VAL A 61 -16.41 4.20 -9.67
CA VAL A 61 -15.87 5.34 -8.93
C VAL A 61 -16.58 5.46 -7.59
N PHE A 62 -15.80 5.47 -6.51
CA PHE A 62 -16.27 5.82 -5.17
C PHE A 62 -16.02 7.31 -4.91
N ASP A 63 -17.08 8.08 -4.92
CA ASP A 63 -17.06 9.52 -4.64
C ASP A 63 -18.05 9.84 -3.52
N PRO A 64 -17.59 10.02 -2.28
CA PRO A 64 -18.46 10.30 -1.15
C PRO A 64 -18.92 11.77 -1.10
N SER A 65 -18.41 12.65 -1.95
CA SER A 65 -18.58 14.11 -1.81
C SER A 65 -20.03 14.59 -1.87
N GLU A 66 -20.86 13.96 -2.69
CA GLU A 66 -22.25 14.37 -2.89
C GLU A 66 -23.21 13.83 -1.82
N LEU A 67 -22.98 12.60 -1.35
CA LEU A 67 -23.88 11.94 -0.41
C LEU A 67 -23.49 12.12 1.05
N LEU A 68 -22.18 12.09 1.31
CA LEU A 68 -21.65 12.05 2.67
C LEU A 68 -20.79 13.27 2.99
N GLY A 69 -20.46 14.10 1.99
CA GLY A 69 -19.44 15.14 2.08
C GLY A 69 -18.02 14.56 2.21
N GLY A 70 -17.02 15.39 1.99
CA GLY A 70 -15.61 14.97 2.02
C GLY A 70 -15.14 14.29 0.74
N GLY A 71 -13.89 13.86 0.71
CA GLY A 71 -13.27 13.18 -0.42
C GLY A 71 -12.91 11.74 -0.09
N ALA A 72 -12.66 10.92 -1.11
CA ALA A 72 -12.17 9.55 -0.95
C ALA A 72 -10.64 9.50 -0.98
N SER A 73 -10.02 8.69 -0.13
CA SER A 73 -8.58 8.43 -0.17
C SER A 73 -8.25 6.98 0.21
N ASP A 74 -6.98 6.61 -0.01
CA ASP A 74 -6.40 5.36 0.44
C ASP A 74 -7.27 4.12 0.21
N PRO A 75 -7.77 3.88 -1.03
CA PRO A 75 -8.61 2.73 -1.32
C PRO A 75 -7.83 1.42 -1.20
N MET A 76 -8.52 0.36 -0.78
CA MET A 76 -7.92 -0.95 -0.61
C MET A 76 -8.83 -2.05 -1.18
N LEU A 77 -8.22 -2.95 -1.95
CA LEU A 77 -8.82 -4.22 -2.33
C LEU A 77 -8.19 -5.35 -1.53
N TRP A 78 -9.00 -6.25 -1.02
CA TRP A 78 -8.52 -7.44 -0.32
C TRP A 78 -9.49 -8.62 -0.55
N LYS A 79 -8.99 -9.83 -0.37
CA LYS A 79 -9.78 -11.06 -0.48
C LYS A 79 -10.04 -11.58 0.92
N ASP A 80 -11.32 -11.76 1.27
CA ASP A 80 -11.71 -12.25 2.57
C ASP A 80 -11.48 -13.77 2.72
N PRO A 81 -11.62 -14.33 3.94
CA PRO A 81 -11.45 -15.78 4.16
C PRO A 81 -12.39 -16.67 3.34
N GLN A 82 -13.53 -16.15 2.88
CA GLN A 82 -14.50 -16.85 2.02
C GLN A 82 -14.13 -16.75 0.54
N GLY A 83 -13.08 -15.99 0.19
CA GLY A 83 -12.63 -15.78 -1.18
C GLY A 83 -13.27 -14.60 -1.89
N ASN A 84 -14.17 -13.84 -1.25
CA ASN A 84 -14.81 -12.67 -1.86
C ASN A 84 -13.82 -11.51 -1.97
N ILE A 85 -13.92 -10.73 -3.06
CA ILE A 85 -13.18 -9.48 -3.17
C ILE A 85 -13.97 -8.37 -2.48
N ARG A 86 -13.30 -7.67 -1.58
CA ARG A 86 -13.82 -6.52 -0.87
C ARG A 86 -13.06 -5.26 -1.24
N PHE A 87 -13.79 -4.17 -1.39
CA PHE A 87 -13.26 -2.83 -1.55
C PHE A 87 -13.48 -2.04 -0.26
N ILE A 88 -12.43 -1.38 0.19
CA ILE A 88 -12.51 -0.41 1.30
C ILE A 88 -12.20 0.97 0.73
N GLY A 89 -13.12 1.91 0.93
CA GLY A 89 -12.93 3.33 0.64
C GLY A 89 -12.90 4.13 1.93
N LEU A 90 -11.88 4.99 2.08
CA LEU A 90 -11.86 5.99 3.13
C LEU A 90 -12.60 7.24 2.67
N ARG A 91 -13.48 7.74 3.51
CA ARG A 91 -14.05 9.06 3.40
C ARG A 91 -13.32 9.99 4.35
N ASN A 92 -12.80 11.09 3.84
CA ASN A 92 -12.15 12.13 4.62
C ASN A 92 -12.95 13.42 4.53
N ILE A 93 -13.14 14.07 5.66
CA ILE A 93 -13.79 15.37 5.75
C ILE A 93 -12.71 16.40 6.05
N ASP A 94 -12.57 17.40 5.19
CA ASP A 94 -11.69 18.55 5.46
C ASP A 94 -12.33 19.46 6.51
N PHE A 95 -11.81 19.39 7.73
CA PHE A 95 -12.18 20.34 8.79
C PHE A 95 -11.15 21.46 8.86
N LYS A 96 -11.38 22.53 8.16
CA LYS A 96 -10.64 23.78 8.41
C LYS A 96 -10.87 24.22 9.86
N GLY A 97 -9.90 23.94 10.72
CA GLY A 97 -9.80 24.52 12.05
C GLY A 97 -10.45 23.74 13.20
N GLN A 98 -10.73 22.46 13.04
CA GLN A 98 -11.10 21.58 14.16
C GLN A 98 -10.15 20.39 14.27
N ASP A 99 -9.76 20.02 15.50
CA ASP A 99 -8.77 18.98 15.84
C ASP A 99 -9.19 17.52 15.50
N GLU A 100 -10.22 17.32 14.70
CA GLU A 100 -10.75 16.00 14.40
C GLU A 100 -10.77 15.75 12.90
N PHE A 101 -9.78 15.02 12.41
CA PHE A 101 -9.91 14.28 11.17
C PHE A 101 -10.99 13.21 11.33
N ALA A 102 -12.20 13.50 10.89
CA ALA A 102 -13.22 12.48 10.81
C ALA A 102 -13.03 11.71 9.50
N SER A 103 -12.19 10.66 9.51
CA SER A 103 -12.19 9.68 8.44
C SER A 103 -13.09 8.51 8.82
N SER A 104 -13.91 8.05 7.88
CA SER A 104 -14.70 6.83 8.03
C SER A 104 -14.32 5.85 6.93
N ALA A 105 -14.22 4.58 7.28
CA ALA A 105 -13.93 3.52 6.32
C ALA A 105 -15.18 2.72 6.01
N TRP A 106 -15.46 2.58 4.72
CA TRP A 106 -16.63 1.92 4.19
C TRP A 106 -16.19 0.71 3.35
N GLU A 107 -16.78 -0.43 3.62
CA GLU A 107 -16.47 -1.69 2.95
C GLU A 107 -17.63 -2.16 2.10
N PHE A 108 -17.31 -2.59 0.88
CA PHE A 108 -18.23 -3.14 -0.11
C PHE A 108 -17.72 -4.51 -0.52
N THR A 109 -18.61 -5.45 -0.80
CA THR A 109 -18.26 -6.77 -1.35
C THR A 109 -18.69 -6.83 -2.80
N MET A 110 -17.83 -7.32 -3.69
CA MET A 110 -18.20 -7.64 -5.09
C MET A 110 -19.11 -8.85 -5.10
N LEU A 111 -20.23 -8.77 -5.82
CA LEU A 111 -21.18 -9.86 -5.94
C LEU A 111 -20.80 -10.85 -7.05
N ASP A 112 -20.17 -10.37 -8.12
CA ASP A 112 -19.67 -11.18 -9.23
C ASP A 112 -18.30 -10.66 -9.70
N PRO A 113 -17.20 -11.03 -9.03
CA PRO A 113 -15.84 -10.54 -9.39
C PRO A 113 -15.32 -11.04 -10.75
N GLU A 114 -15.97 -11.99 -11.39
CA GLU A 114 -15.65 -12.43 -12.76
C GLU A 114 -16.16 -11.44 -13.80
N ASN A 115 -17.25 -10.73 -13.50
CA ASN A 115 -17.88 -9.77 -14.40
C ASN A 115 -17.28 -8.37 -14.23
N GLU A 116 -16.89 -7.73 -15.33
CA GLU A 116 -16.38 -6.34 -15.29
C GLU A 116 -17.42 -5.32 -14.81
N HIS A 117 -18.71 -5.63 -14.94
CA HIS A 117 -19.83 -4.83 -14.45
C HIS A 117 -20.43 -5.41 -13.16
N THR A 118 -19.57 -5.91 -12.28
CA THR A 118 -20.01 -6.47 -11.01
C THR A 118 -20.88 -5.49 -10.22
N GLU A 119 -21.91 -6.03 -9.58
CA GLU A 119 -22.67 -5.29 -8.57
C GLU A 119 -21.94 -5.36 -7.23
N TRP A 120 -22.30 -4.45 -6.34
CA TRP A 120 -21.72 -4.31 -5.02
C TRP A 120 -22.80 -4.43 -3.96
N THR A 121 -22.44 -4.97 -2.80
CA THR A 121 -23.33 -4.91 -1.63
C THR A 121 -23.54 -3.46 -1.18
N GLU A 122 -24.56 -3.24 -0.38
CA GLU A 122 -24.65 -1.99 0.41
C GLU A 122 -23.37 -1.78 1.23
N PRO A 123 -22.92 -0.52 1.36
CA PRO A 123 -21.73 -0.19 2.09
C PRO A 123 -21.86 -0.48 3.59
N ARG A 124 -20.89 -1.17 4.16
CA ARG A 124 -20.76 -1.40 5.60
C ARG A 124 -19.77 -0.41 6.19
N LEU A 125 -20.15 0.36 7.21
CA LEU A 125 -19.21 1.15 8.01
C LEU A 125 -18.35 0.20 8.85
N ILE A 126 -17.04 0.17 8.62
CA ILE A 126 -16.09 -0.69 9.35
C ILE A 126 -15.24 0.08 10.37
N GLY A 127 -15.28 1.41 10.32
CA GLY A 127 -14.59 2.24 11.31
C GLY A 127 -14.92 3.70 11.16
N ASN A 128 -14.97 4.37 12.30
CA ASN A 128 -15.20 5.80 12.39
C ASN A 128 -13.97 6.41 13.07
N LYS A 129 -13.25 7.27 12.35
CA LYS A 129 -12.09 8.05 12.81
C LYS A 129 -10.71 7.42 12.77
N ASN A 130 -10.49 6.10 12.64
CA ASN A 130 -9.15 5.55 12.93
C ASN A 130 -8.77 4.31 12.11
N LEU A 131 -9.13 4.20 10.83
CA LEU A 131 -8.70 3.04 10.05
C LEU A 131 -7.56 3.39 9.10
N SER A 132 -6.45 2.70 9.25
CA SER A 132 -5.44 2.62 8.21
C SER A 132 -5.88 1.60 7.17
N VAL A 133 -5.83 1.97 5.89
CA VAL A 133 -6.28 1.08 4.83
C VAL A 133 -5.12 0.23 4.37
N MET A 134 -4.89 -0.84 5.14
CA MET A 134 -3.96 -1.91 4.81
C MET A 134 -4.74 -3.22 4.66
N LYS A 135 -4.23 -4.13 3.82
CA LYS A 135 -4.84 -5.46 3.73
C LYS A 135 -4.85 -6.12 5.10
N PRO A 136 -6.00 -6.64 5.55
CA PRO A 136 -6.06 -7.34 6.82
C PRO A 136 -5.18 -8.59 6.83
N LEU A 137 -4.61 -8.91 7.97
CA LEU A 137 -4.04 -10.23 8.22
C LEU A 137 -5.18 -11.23 8.42
N ILE A 138 -5.13 -12.35 7.71
CA ILE A 138 -6.09 -13.45 7.83
C ILE A 138 -5.45 -14.58 8.63
N PHE A 139 -6.12 -15.05 9.67
CA PHE A 139 -5.71 -16.20 10.48
C PHE A 139 -6.32 -17.49 9.91
N SER A 140 -5.73 -18.64 10.26
CA SER A 140 -6.20 -19.95 9.79
C SER A 140 -7.60 -20.32 10.28
N ASP A 141 -8.06 -19.70 11.39
CA ASP A 141 -9.43 -19.84 11.91
C ASP A 141 -10.46 -18.93 11.22
N GLY A 142 -10.02 -18.18 10.18
CA GLY A 142 -10.84 -17.24 9.44
C GLY A 142 -11.02 -15.88 10.12
N THR A 143 -10.49 -15.68 11.32
CA THR A 143 -10.47 -14.33 11.92
C THR A 143 -9.52 -13.42 11.17
N ILE A 144 -9.75 -12.11 11.27
CA ILE A 144 -8.92 -11.11 10.61
C ILE A 144 -8.39 -10.08 11.60
N MET A 145 -7.25 -9.48 11.27
CA MET A 145 -6.68 -8.36 12.03
C MET A 145 -6.45 -7.16 11.12
N ARG A 146 -7.06 -6.03 11.46
CA ARG A 146 -6.93 -4.76 10.75
C ARG A 146 -6.00 -3.81 11.50
N SER A 147 -5.12 -3.16 10.77
CA SER A 147 -4.32 -2.04 11.28
C SER A 147 -5.18 -0.78 11.38
N MET A 148 -5.02 -0.05 12.47
CA MET A 148 -5.75 1.20 12.75
C MET A 148 -4.76 2.32 13.09
N ASP A 149 -5.04 3.53 12.60
CA ASP A 149 -4.24 4.74 12.88
C ASP A 149 -5.11 5.84 13.50
N ASP A 150 -4.66 6.43 14.58
CA ASP A 150 -5.29 7.63 15.15
C ASP A 150 -4.56 8.88 14.66
N PHE A 151 -5.01 9.45 13.56
CA PHE A 151 -4.37 10.58 12.90
C PHE A 151 -4.24 11.83 13.79
N LYS A 152 -5.12 12.01 14.79
CA LYS A 152 -5.04 13.16 15.70
C LYS A 152 -3.80 13.12 16.60
N PHE A 153 -3.17 11.96 16.72
CA PHE A 153 -1.95 11.79 17.50
C PHE A 153 -0.66 11.84 16.66
N VAL A 154 -0.76 12.23 15.38
CA VAL A 154 0.44 12.46 14.55
C VAL A 154 1.33 13.53 15.20
N GLY A 155 2.54 13.13 15.60
CA GLY A 155 3.50 14.03 16.22
C GLY A 155 3.16 14.48 17.64
N VAL A 156 2.12 13.92 18.27
CA VAL A 156 1.81 14.15 19.69
C VAL A 156 2.61 13.15 20.53
N PRO A 157 3.52 13.61 21.39
CA PRO A 157 4.30 12.72 22.25
C PRO A 157 3.43 11.91 23.19
N ASP A 158 3.91 10.70 23.54
CA ASP A 158 3.33 9.82 24.57
C ASP A 158 1.85 9.43 24.35
N LYS A 159 1.39 9.43 23.08
CA LYS A 159 0.06 8.99 22.71
C LYS A 159 0.11 7.72 21.89
N VAL A 160 -0.75 6.76 22.25
CA VAL A 160 -0.98 5.54 21.46
C VAL A 160 -1.62 5.94 20.15
N ARG A 161 -0.94 5.65 19.08
CA ARG A 161 -1.38 6.00 17.74
C ARG A 161 -1.79 4.77 16.93
N ILE A 162 -1.03 3.70 17.05
CA ILE A 162 -1.20 2.48 16.27
C ILE A 162 -2.00 1.48 17.12
N ARG A 163 -3.02 0.89 16.51
CA ARG A 163 -3.85 -0.16 17.09
C ARG A 163 -4.10 -1.26 16.08
N PHE A 164 -4.50 -2.42 16.57
CA PHE A 164 -5.00 -3.51 15.74
C PHE A 164 -6.38 -3.94 16.22
N LEU A 165 -7.32 -4.02 15.28
CA LEU A 165 -8.65 -4.57 15.52
C LEU A 165 -8.67 -6.02 15.04
N LYS A 166 -8.93 -6.97 15.94
CA LYS A 166 -9.22 -8.36 15.57
C LYS A 166 -10.73 -8.57 15.49
N GLU A 167 -11.18 -9.15 14.40
CA GLU A 167 -12.60 -9.43 14.09
C GLU A 167 -12.79 -10.92 13.79
N ASP A 168 -14.00 -11.43 14.08
CA ASP A 168 -14.42 -12.75 13.61
C ASP A 168 -14.79 -12.74 12.12
N VAL A 169 -15.17 -13.89 11.60
CA VAL A 169 -15.56 -14.08 10.17
C VAL A 169 -16.76 -13.23 9.74
N ASN A 170 -17.57 -12.76 10.68
CA ASN A 170 -18.75 -11.91 10.45
C ASN A 170 -18.43 -10.42 10.63
N GLY A 171 -17.18 -10.08 10.92
CA GLY A 171 -16.74 -8.70 11.18
C GLY A 171 -17.13 -8.19 12.57
N LYS A 172 -17.42 -9.09 13.54
CA LYS A 172 -17.66 -8.72 14.91
C LYS A 172 -16.32 -8.56 15.66
N PRO A 173 -16.10 -7.41 16.31
CA PRO A 173 -14.88 -7.20 17.08
C PRO A 173 -14.66 -8.25 18.17
N ILE A 174 -13.45 -8.81 18.22
CA ILE A 174 -13.00 -9.74 19.27
C ILE A 174 -12.22 -8.94 20.30
N PHE A 175 -11.23 -8.16 19.86
CA PHE A 175 -10.48 -7.23 20.70
C PHE A 175 -9.84 -6.12 19.87
N VAL A 176 -9.46 -5.05 20.55
CA VAL A 176 -8.56 -4.03 20.04
C VAL A 176 -7.29 -4.08 20.87
N SER A 177 -6.13 -4.24 20.24
CA SER A 177 -4.82 -4.14 20.89
C SER A 177 -4.18 -2.79 20.60
N GLU A 178 -3.52 -2.25 21.60
CA GLU A 178 -2.75 -1.02 21.47
C GLU A 178 -1.28 -1.35 21.19
N PHE A 179 -0.74 -0.69 20.18
CA PHE A 179 0.68 -0.74 19.92
C PHE A 179 1.41 0.12 20.96
N PRO A 180 2.57 -0.30 21.49
CA PRO A 180 3.32 0.54 22.42
C PRO A 180 3.67 1.90 21.81
N VAL A 181 3.74 2.92 22.65
CA VAL A 181 4.06 4.28 22.18
C VAL A 181 5.47 4.31 21.62
N ASP A 182 5.60 4.79 20.39
CA ASP A 182 6.86 5.10 19.75
C ASP A 182 6.78 6.48 19.09
N ASN A 183 7.51 7.44 19.65
CA ASN A 183 7.54 8.82 19.16
C ASN A 183 8.21 8.99 17.79
N ASP A 184 8.85 7.92 17.26
CA ASP A 184 9.36 7.87 15.90
C ASP A 184 8.34 7.35 14.89
N ALA A 185 7.27 6.70 15.33
CA ALA A 185 6.23 6.20 14.43
C ALA A 185 5.55 7.34 13.66
N VAL A 186 5.37 7.17 12.35
CA VAL A 186 4.82 8.21 11.47
C VAL A 186 3.38 7.90 11.06
N PHE A 187 3.11 6.69 10.54
CA PHE A 187 1.78 6.24 10.10
C PHE A 187 1.54 4.77 10.45
N ALA A 188 0.29 4.38 10.63
CA ALA A 188 -0.12 3.00 10.88
C ALA A 188 -0.27 2.22 9.55
N GLU A 189 0.80 2.12 8.80
CA GLU A 189 0.84 1.37 7.54
C GLU A 189 1.45 -0.03 7.76
N GLN A 190 1.03 -0.74 8.83
CA GLN A 190 1.54 -2.06 9.19
C GLN A 190 0.77 -3.15 8.46
N MET A 191 1.52 -4.09 7.92
CA MET A 191 1.01 -5.36 7.39
C MET A 191 1.69 -6.50 8.16
N PRO A 192 1.10 -7.00 9.23
CA PRO A 192 1.66 -8.12 9.98
C PRO A 192 1.59 -9.41 9.15
N ILE A 193 2.56 -10.29 9.38
CA ILE A 193 2.57 -11.68 8.91
C ILE A 193 2.53 -12.63 10.10
N ILE A 194 2.11 -13.87 9.85
CA ILE A 194 2.22 -14.97 10.79
C ILE A 194 3.48 -15.76 10.42
N ARG A 195 4.39 -15.90 11.37
CA ARG A 195 5.59 -16.73 11.24
C ARG A 195 5.27 -18.21 11.44
N LYS A 196 6.19 -19.09 11.08
CA LYS A 196 6.06 -20.55 11.24
C LYS A 196 5.85 -20.99 12.69
N ASP A 197 6.37 -20.24 13.66
CA ASP A 197 6.18 -20.48 15.09
C ASP A 197 4.86 -19.93 15.65
N GLY A 198 4.03 -19.32 14.79
CA GLY A 198 2.75 -18.69 15.15
C GLY A 198 2.87 -17.28 15.69
N SER A 199 4.08 -16.75 15.89
CA SER A 199 4.27 -15.35 16.26
C SER A 199 3.88 -14.42 15.11
N LEU A 200 3.49 -13.19 15.46
CA LEU A 200 3.25 -12.14 14.46
C LEU A 200 4.48 -11.24 14.35
N PHE A 201 4.76 -10.81 13.13
CA PHE A 201 5.82 -9.87 12.84
C PHE A 201 5.31 -8.79 11.89
N THR A 202 5.72 -7.55 12.11
CA THR A 202 5.40 -6.44 11.21
C THR A 202 6.51 -5.41 11.17
N PHE A 203 6.65 -4.75 10.03
CA PHE A 203 7.31 -3.45 9.98
C PHE A 203 6.32 -2.34 10.28
N TYR A 204 6.81 -1.26 10.86
CA TYR A 204 6.10 -0.01 10.97
C TYR A 204 6.97 1.17 10.57
N ARG A 205 6.34 2.12 9.93
CA ARG A 205 6.97 3.29 9.35
C ARG A 205 7.41 4.26 10.44
N ALA A 206 8.70 4.62 10.45
CA ALA A 206 9.31 5.55 11.39
C ALA A 206 10.03 6.69 10.68
N LYS A 207 10.43 7.73 11.42
CA LYS A 207 11.03 8.96 10.86
C LYS A 207 12.28 8.74 10.02
N ALA A 208 13.11 7.76 10.39
CA ALA A 208 14.36 7.45 9.70
C ALA A 208 14.32 6.13 8.90
N GLY A 209 13.18 5.47 8.79
CA GLY A 209 13.04 4.22 8.07
C GLY A 209 12.01 3.28 8.68
N GLN A 210 12.25 1.97 8.56
CA GLN A 210 11.37 0.95 9.13
C GLN A 210 11.90 0.46 10.47
N LYS A 211 11.03 0.44 11.46
CA LYS A 211 11.20 -0.33 12.70
C LYS A 211 10.35 -1.58 12.62
N PHE A 212 10.55 -2.52 13.52
CA PHE A 212 9.76 -3.75 13.56
C PHE A 212 9.10 -3.95 14.92
N ALA A 213 8.08 -4.79 14.93
CA ALA A 213 7.42 -5.24 16.14
C ALA A 213 6.99 -6.71 16.01
N GLU A 214 6.89 -7.38 17.16
CA GLU A 214 6.54 -8.77 17.27
C GLU A 214 5.47 -8.98 18.33
N SER A 215 4.59 -9.98 18.09
CA SER A 215 3.60 -10.42 19.06
C SER A 215 3.64 -11.93 19.17
N PHE A 216 3.62 -12.44 20.42
CA PHE A 216 3.66 -13.87 20.75
C PHE A 216 2.35 -14.39 21.34
N ASP A 217 1.29 -13.57 21.33
CA ASP A 217 -0.02 -13.85 21.93
C ASP A 217 -1.19 -13.60 20.96
N GLY A 218 -0.91 -13.74 19.65
CA GLY A 218 -1.90 -13.56 18.60
C GLY A 218 -2.31 -12.09 18.38
N GLY A 219 -1.42 -11.16 18.69
CA GLY A 219 -1.61 -9.73 18.45
C GLY A 219 -2.28 -8.98 19.61
N LYS A 220 -2.40 -9.58 20.80
CA LYS A 220 -2.96 -8.89 21.96
C LYS A 220 -1.97 -7.89 22.55
N THR A 221 -0.69 -8.26 22.58
CA THR A 221 0.41 -7.38 23.00
C THR A 221 1.52 -7.37 21.96
N TRP A 222 2.30 -6.30 21.91
CA TRP A 222 3.37 -6.09 20.95
C TRP A 222 4.66 -5.66 21.63
N ASN A 223 5.77 -6.27 21.21
CA ASN A 223 7.11 -5.90 21.59
C ASN A 223 7.75 -5.09 20.47
N LEU A 224 8.15 -3.87 20.78
CA LEU A 224 8.84 -3.02 19.80
C LEU A 224 10.30 -3.44 19.67
N GLY A 225 10.73 -3.63 18.41
CA GLY A 225 12.15 -3.66 18.06
C GLY A 225 12.68 -2.26 17.70
N GLY A 226 13.97 -2.19 17.43
CA GLY A 226 14.63 -1.00 16.91
C GLY A 226 14.39 -0.81 15.41
N TYR A 227 15.21 0.07 14.81
CA TYR A 227 15.33 0.13 13.35
C TYR A 227 15.82 -1.23 12.83
N TYR A 228 15.15 -1.67 11.77
CA TYR A 228 15.51 -2.94 11.17
C TYR A 228 16.92 -2.84 10.54
N PRO A 229 17.82 -3.79 10.82
CA PRO A 229 19.23 -3.66 10.43
C PRO A 229 19.47 -3.80 8.93
N MET A 230 18.49 -4.32 8.20
CA MET A 230 18.60 -4.43 6.76
C MET A 230 18.39 -3.10 6.06
N GLN A 231 18.96 -3.05 4.91
CA GLN A 231 19.19 -1.87 4.11
C GLN A 231 18.01 -1.48 3.20
N PHE A 232 16.82 -1.43 3.71
CA PHE A 232 15.76 -0.68 3.05
C PHE A 232 15.20 0.25 4.09
N SER A 233 15.15 1.50 3.89
CA SER A 233 14.37 2.25 4.85
C SER A 233 14.41 3.72 4.67
N ILE A 234 13.69 4.14 3.73
CA ILE A 234 13.18 5.48 3.80
C ILE A 234 11.83 5.46 4.52
N ASN A 235 11.41 6.62 4.97
CA ASN A 235 10.09 6.83 5.54
C ASN A 235 9.01 6.67 4.44
N THR A 236 8.77 5.43 3.99
CA THR A 236 7.71 5.07 3.03
C THR A 236 6.99 3.80 3.47
N LYS A 237 5.81 3.56 2.88
CA LYS A 237 5.10 2.30 3.02
C LYS A 237 5.90 1.16 2.36
N CYS A 238 5.96 0.01 3.03
CA CYS A 238 6.35 -1.27 2.47
C CYS A 238 5.24 -2.30 2.67
N ILE A 239 5.34 -3.46 2.04
CA ILE A 239 4.42 -4.57 2.26
C ILE A 239 5.19 -5.84 2.62
N LEU A 240 4.57 -6.65 3.48
CA LEU A 240 5.00 -8.01 3.84
C LEU A 240 3.91 -9.00 3.45
N ILE A 241 4.29 -10.12 2.85
CA ILE A 241 3.37 -11.21 2.50
C ILE A 241 4.09 -12.54 2.69
N THR A 242 3.45 -13.48 3.39
CA THR A 242 3.91 -14.87 3.41
C THR A 242 3.46 -15.55 2.11
N LEU A 243 4.42 -16.10 1.37
CA LEU A 243 4.17 -16.83 0.12
C LEU A 243 3.74 -18.28 0.41
N PRO A 244 3.09 -18.98 -0.53
CA PRO A 244 2.74 -20.41 -0.39
C PRO A 244 3.94 -21.31 -0.12
N SER A 245 5.14 -20.95 -0.58
CA SER A 245 6.40 -21.64 -0.27
C SER A 245 6.83 -21.52 1.20
N GLY A 246 6.19 -20.64 1.97
CA GLY A 246 6.58 -20.30 3.34
C GLY A 246 7.69 -19.25 3.42
N LYS A 247 8.19 -18.73 2.29
CA LYS A 247 9.08 -17.55 2.30
C LYS A 247 8.30 -16.28 2.55
N VAL A 248 8.97 -15.24 3.00
CA VAL A 248 8.37 -13.91 3.20
C VAL A 248 8.82 -12.98 2.08
N LEU A 249 7.84 -12.45 1.34
CA LEU A 249 8.03 -11.37 0.38
C LEU A 249 7.98 -10.02 1.10
N LEU A 250 8.98 -9.18 0.86
CA LEU A 250 8.98 -7.76 1.17
C LEU A 250 9.06 -6.97 -0.12
N VAL A 251 8.21 -5.96 -0.29
CA VAL A 251 8.35 -4.97 -1.38
C VAL A 251 8.51 -3.59 -0.76
N ALA A 252 9.63 -2.94 -1.08
CA ALA A 252 10.02 -1.66 -0.48
C ALA A 252 10.96 -0.87 -1.40
N ASN A 253 11.21 0.39 -1.06
CA ASN A 253 12.27 1.18 -1.69
C ASN A 253 13.64 0.75 -1.15
N ASP A 254 14.54 0.30 -2.02
CA ASP A 254 15.92 -0.10 -1.70
C ASP A 254 16.82 1.13 -1.53
N VAL A 255 16.52 1.97 -0.56
CA VAL A 255 17.25 3.20 -0.26
C VAL A 255 17.42 3.36 1.23
N GLN A 256 18.60 3.77 1.64
CA GLN A 256 18.97 4.01 3.03
C GLN A 256 19.29 5.48 3.26
N MET A 257 19.38 5.89 4.52
CA MET A 257 19.71 7.25 4.90
C MET A 257 20.74 7.23 6.05
N LYS A 258 21.82 7.96 5.88
CA LYS A 258 22.76 8.30 6.95
C LYS A 258 22.83 9.83 7.13
N ARG A 259 23.36 10.28 8.25
CA ARG A 259 23.63 11.69 8.50
C ARG A 259 25.14 11.91 8.61
N GLU A 260 25.64 12.86 7.83
CA GLU A 260 27.02 13.31 7.91
C GLU A 260 27.03 14.85 7.92
N ASN A 261 27.65 15.46 8.92
CA ASN A 261 27.69 16.91 9.08
C ASN A 261 26.30 17.59 8.96
N ASP A 262 25.30 17.04 9.69
CA ASP A 262 23.89 17.46 9.69
C ASP A 262 23.14 17.33 8.35
N LYS A 263 23.79 16.82 7.31
CA LYS A 263 23.15 16.54 6.02
C LYS A 263 22.65 15.11 5.97
N LYS A 264 21.46 14.93 5.37
CA LYS A 264 20.94 13.61 5.03
C LYS A 264 21.55 13.16 3.72
N ILE A 265 22.20 12.01 3.74
CA ILE A 265 22.74 11.34 2.56
C ILE A 265 21.91 10.09 2.33
N TYR A 266 21.36 9.96 1.14
CA TYR A 266 20.62 8.77 0.71
C TYR A 266 21.55 7.91 -0.14
N TYR A 267 21.54 6.61 0.07
CA TYR A 267 22.40 5.67 -0.62
C TYR A 267 21.71 4.30 -0.77
N TYR A 268 22.27 3.45 -1.59
CA TYR A 268 21.86 2.06 -1.78
C TYR A 268 23.08 1.16 -1.96
N THR A 269 22.88 -0.15 -1.81
CA THR A 269 23.92 -1.13 -2.10
C THR A 269 23.67 -1.75 -3.49
N ASP A 270 24.64 -1.62 -4.39
CA ASP A 270 24.56 -2.19 -5.73
C ASP A 270 24.69 -3.72 -5.72
N GLU A 271 24.61 -4.35 -6.89
CA GLU A 271 24.70 -5.81 -7.07
C GLU A 271 26.06 -6.39 -6.68
N ASN A 272 27.10 -5.56 -6.62
CA ASN A 272 28.46 -5.94 -6.19
C ASN A 272 28.69 -5.72 -4.70
N GLY A 273 27.66 -5.36 -3.93
CA GLY A 273 27.76 -5.07 -2.51
C GLY A 273 28.38 -3.71 -2.18
N LYS A 274 28.55 -2.82 -3.17
CA LYS A 274 29.15 -1.52 -2.99
C LYS A 274 28.09 -0.46 -2.69
N GLU A 275 28.36 0.38 -1.65
CA GLU A 275 27.55 1.56 -1.36
C GLU A 275 27.64 2.60 -2.49
N ARG A 276 26.48 3.09 -2.93
CA ARG A 276 26.33 4.13 -3.95
C ARG A 276 25.46 5.24 -3.40
N GLU A 277 25.97 6.46 -3.41
CA GLU A 277 25.15 7.63 -3.07
C GLU A 277 24.06 7.84 -4.13
N LEU A 278 22.85 8.17 -3.69
CA LEU A 278 21.75 8.49 -4.58
C LEU A 278 22.03 9.83 -5.26
N GLU A 279 21.81 9.91 -6.56
CA GLU A 279 21.99 11.13 -7.33
C GLU A 279 21.14 12.28 -6.76
N LYS A 280 21.72 13.49 -6.67
CA LYS A 280 21.13 14.65 -5.98
C LYS A 280 19.72 15.04 -6.47
N HIS A 281 19.39 14.74 -7.71
CA HIS A 281 18.09 15.02 -8.30
C HIS A 281 17.05 13.91 -8.07
N LYS A 282 17.47 12.72 -7.61
CA LYS A 282 16.55 11.62 -7.29
C LYS A 282 16.02 11.80 -5.86
N THR A 283 14.70 11.65 -5.73
CA THR A 283 14.09 11.57 -4.40
C THR A 283 14.42 10.21 -3.76
N PRO A 284 14.39 10.08 -2.43
CA PRO A 284 14.60 8.78 -1.80
C PRO A 284 13.48 7.76 -2.11
N ARG A 285 12.38 8.17 -2.75
CA ARG A 285 11.34 7.30 -3.28
C ARG A 285 11.71 6.80 -4.68
N THR A 286 12.65 5.90 -4.74
CA THR A 286 13.13 5.24 -5.97
C THR A 286 13.49 3.79 -5.64
N ARG A 287 13.96 3.02 -6.60
CA ARG A 287 14.43 1.65 -6.44
C ARG A 287 13.40 0.74 -5.76
N MET A 288 12.18 0.66 -6.32
CA MET A 288 11.19 -0.31 -5.88
C MET A 288 11.74 -1.71 -6.07
N THR A 289 11.89 -2.46 -5.01
CA THR A 289 12.58 -3.75 -4.99
C THR A 289 11.73 -4.80 -4.26
N ALA A 290 11.66 -5.99 -4.83
CA ALA A 290 11.13 -7.18 -4.20
C ALA A 290 12.26 -7.98 -3.53
N TYR A 291 12.04 -8.43 -2.30
CA TYR A 291 13.00 -9.22 -1.52
C TYR A 291 12.35 -10.50 -1.03
N LEU A 292 13.15 -11.56 -0.83
CA LEU A 292 12.72 -12.80 -0.19
C LEU A 292 13.52 -13.09 1.08
N SER A 293 12.80 -13.58 2.07
CA SER A 293 13.33 -14.13 3.31
C SER A 293 12.98 -15.60 3.43
N ASP A 294 13.97 -16.41 3.77
CA ASP A 294 13.83 -17.84 4.07
C ASP A 294 13.64 -18.12 5.58
N ASP A 295 13.82 -17.10 6.43
CA ASP A 295 13.89 -17.18 7.89
C ASP A 295 12.80 -16.38 8.61
N ASP A 296 11.59 -16.37 8.04
CA ASP A 296 10.40 -15.72 8.61
C ASP A 296 10.54 -14.19 8.79
N GLY A 297 11.24 -13.53 7.86
CA GLY A 297 11.41 -12.08 7.86
C GLY A 297 12.52 -11.57 8.80
N LYS A 298 13.40 -12.45 9.28
CA LYS A 298 14.57 -12.04 10.08
C LYS A 298 15.68 -11.47 9.21
N THR A 299 15.88 -12.05 8.02
CA THR A 299 16.80 -11.53 7.00
C THR A 299 16.17 -11.65 5.60
N PHE A 300 16.62 -10.83 4.66
CA PHE A 300 16.18 -10.86 3.26
C PHE A 300 17.42 -10.94 2.38
N THR A 301 17.73 -12.13 1.90
CA THR A 301 18.99 -12.46 1.22
C THR A 301 18.90 -12.39 -0.29
N HIS A 302 17.70 -12.46 -0.85
CA HIS A 302 17.45 -12.37 -2.28
C HIS A 302 16.71 -11.10 -2.60
N LYS A 303 17.05 -10.43 -3.70
CA LYS A 303 16.36 -9.22 -4.14
C LYS A 303 16.32 -9.08 -5.65
N MET A 304 15.27 -8.45 -6.14
CA MET A 304 15.09 -8.09 -7.53
C MET A 304 14.58 -6.66 -7.63
N LEU A 305 15.26 -5.82 -8.39
CA LEU A 305 14.84 -4.48 -8.71
C LEU A 305 13.64 -4.52 -9.67
N LEU A 306 12.52 -3.89 -9.29
CA LEU A 306 11.31 -3.80 -10.11
C LEU A 306 11.31 -2.53 -10.95
N CYS A 307 11.70 -1.40 -10.35
CA CYS A 307 11.70 -0.10 -11.00
C CYS A 307 12.71 0.84 -10.33
N ASP A 308 13.51 1.54 -11.13
CA ASP A 308 14.50 2.53 -10.67
C ASP A 308 14.15 3.97 -11.06
N GLU A 309 12.92 4.21 -11.48
CA GLU A 309 12.47 5.57 -11.74
C GLU A 309 12.29 6.37 -10.45
N GLY A 310 12.33 7.68 -10.53
CA GLY A 310 12.13 8.56 -9.38
C GLY A 310 10.68 8.60 -8.94
N GLN A 311 10.46 8.88 -7.64
CA GLN A 311 9.15 9.07 -7.00
C GLN A 311 8.22 7.86 -7.05
N ILE A 312 8.80 6.65 -7.04
CA ILE A 312 8.07 5.38 -6.94
C ILE A 312 7.78 5.06 -5.48
N SER A 313 6.51 4.72 -5.17
CA SER A 313 6.14 4.35 -3.79
C SER A 313 4.82 3.57 -3.70
N TYR A 314 4.41 3.26 -2.47
CA TYR A 314 3.13 2.65 -2.11
C TYR A 314 2.83 1.33 -2.82
N PRO A 315 3.70 0.31 -2.67
CA PRO A 315 3.44 -1.00 -3.24
C PRO A 315 2.21 -1.65 -2.62
N SER A 316 1.50 -2.43 -3.43
CA SER A 316 0.50 -3.40 -3.02
C SER A 316 0.62 -4.63 -3.90
N ALA A 317 0.38 -5.83 -3.35
CA ALA A 317 0.49 -7.05 -4.12
C ALA A 317 -0.66 -8.03 -3.88
N THR A 318 -0.82 -8.94 -4.81
CA THR A 318 -1.69 -10.12 -4.71
C THR A 318 -0.99 -11.34 -5.29
N LEU A 319 -1.31 -12.50 -4.73
CA LEU A 319 -0.79 -13.78 -5.18
C LEU A 319 -1.82 -14.46 -6.09
N SER A 320 -1.35 -15.04 -7.17
CA SER A 320 -2.12 -15.89 -8.06
C SER A 320 -1.96 -17.37 -7.68
N SER A 321 -2.94 -18.17 -8.04
CA SER A 321 -2.89 -19.63 -7.84
C SER A 321 -1.80 -20.33 -8.64
N ASP A 322 -1.31 -19.71 -9.71
CA ASP A 322 -0.21 -20.21 -10.53
C ASP A 322 1.19 -19.85 -9.99
N GLY A 323 1.26 -19.21 -8.79
CA GLY A 323 2.51 -18.76 -8.18
C GLY A 323 2.96 -17.38 -8.64
N SER A 324 2.25 -16.73 -9.57
CA SER A 324 2.57 -15.37 -9.98
C SER A 324 2.27 -14.37 -8.86
N ILE A 325 3.10 -13.36 -8.76
CA ILE A 325 2.99 -12.24 -7.82
C ILE A 325 2.72 -10.99 -8.64
N TYR A 326 1.55 -10.40 -8.49
CA TYR A 326 1.19 -9.14 -9.12
C TYR A 326 1.42 -8.00 -8.14
N ILE A 327 2.23 -7.02 -8.52
CA ILE A 327 2.65 -5.90 -7.67
C ILE A 327 2.32 -4.60 -8.39
N VAL A 328 1.48 -3.75 -7.77
CA VAL A 328 1.24 -2.38 -8.24
C VAL A 328 1.95 -1.37 -7.35
N TYR A 329 2.37 -0.26 -7.92
CA TYR A 329 2.97 0.88 -7.23
C TYR A 329 2.73 2.18 -8.00
N ASP A 330 2.77 3.30 -7.29
CA ASP A 330 2.58 4.62 -7.89
C ASP A 330 3.90 5.32 -8.23
N GLN A 331 3.86 6.18 -9.25
CA GLN A 331 4.96 7.05 -9.66
C GLN A 331 4.50 8.51 -9.74
N GLY A 332 5.44 9.42 -9.50
CA GLY A 332 5.28 10.83 -9.84
C GLY A 332 4.47 11.65 -8.85
N ARG A 333 4.31 11.17 -7.62
CA ARG A 333 3.47 11.79 -6.58
C ARG A 333 3.71 13.29 -6.37
N ASP A 334 4.96 13.73 -6.47
CA ASP A 334 5.37 15.12 -6.18
C ASP A 334 5.55 15.94 -7.48
N VAL A 335 5.25 15.36 -8.66
CA VAL A 335 5.42 16.02 -9.96
C VAL A 335 4.09 16.09 -10.70
N ILE A 336 3.65 17.30 -11.00
CA ILE A 336 2.42 17.55 -11.75
C ILE A 336 2.50 16.88 -13.13
N GLY A 337 1.49 16.06 -13.47
CA GLY A 337 1.36 15.42 -14.77
C GLY A 337 2.14 14.11 -14.97
N GLN A 338 2.82 13.59 -13.94
CA GLN A 338 3.61 12.34 -14.03
C GLN A 338 3.04 11.18 -13.18
N HIS A 339 1.80 11.26 -12.76
CA HIS A 339 1.19 10.24 -11.94
C HIS A 339 0.85 9.00 -12.77
N THR A 340 1.51 7.90 -12.50
CA THR A 340 1.28 6.63 -13.18
C THR A 340 1.14 5.52 -12.16
N ILE A 341 0.23 4.59 -12.39
CA ILE A 341 0.17 3.32 -11.68
C ILE A 341 0.80 2.26 -12.57
N PHE A 342 1.84 1.63 -12.08
CA PHE A 342 2.51 0.51 -12.72
C PHE A 342 2.07 -0.82 -12.12
N LEU A 343 2.11 -1.86 -12.96
CA LEU A 343 1.98 -3.26 -12.59
C LEU A 343 3.23 -4.02 -13.01
N SER A 344 3.78 -4.82 -12.11
CA SER A 344 4.74 -5.87 -12.40
C SER A 344 4.14 -7.24 -12.07
N LYS A 345 4.37 -8.21 -12.94
CA LYS A 345 4.09 -9.64 -12.71
C LYS A 345 5.42 -10.36 -12.62
N ILE A 346 5.70 -10.99 -11.50
CA ILE A 346 6.94 -11.73 -11.25
C ILE A 346 6.64 -13.06 -10.57
N THR A 347 7.63 -13.92 -10.47
CA THR A 347 7.59 -15.16 -9.70
C THR A 347 8.66 -15.16 -8.61
N GLU A 348 8.60 -16.16 -7.74
CA GLU A 348 9.64 -16.39 -6.73
C GLU A 348 11.01 -16.67 -7.36
N GLU A 349 11.02 -17.41 -8.49
CA GLU A 349 12.24 -17.70 -9.25
C GLU A 349 12.89 -16.43 -9.83
N ASP A 350 12.09 -15.46 -10.27
CA ASP A 350 12.61 -14.18 -10.77
C ASP A 350 13.35 -13.44 -9.65
N ILE A 351 12.78 -13.43 -8.43
CA ILE A 351 13.42 -12.76 -7.29
C ILE A 351 14.70 -13.49 -6.88
N LEU A 352 14.68 -14.82 -6.85
CA LEU A 352 15.86 -15.65 -6.56
C LEU A 352 16.98 -15.44 -7.58
N ALA A 353 16.63 -15.26 -8.86
CA ALA A 353 17.58 -14.98 -9.93
C ALA A 353 18.02 -13.50 -9.99
N GLY A 354 17.32 -12.60 -9.28
CA GLY A 354 17.54 -11.14 -9.33
C GLY A 354 17.17 -10.48 -10.67
N LYS A 355 16.46 -11.19 -11.55
CA LYS A 355 16.04 -10.78 -12.89
C LYS A 355 14.87 -11.62 -13.38
N LEU A 356 14.20 -11.17 -14.43
CA LEU A 356 13.15 -11.96 -15.08
C LEU A 356 13.76 -13.23 -15.72
N VAL A 357 13.26 -14.39 -15.32
CA VAL A 357 13.61 -15.71 -15.89
C VAL A 357 12.37 -16.47 -16.36
N ASN A 358 11.19 -16.14 -15.83
CA ASN A 358 9.92 -16.69 -16.28
C ASN A 358 9.43 -15.91 -17.51
N GLY A 359 9.11 -16.61 -18.60
CA GLY A 359 8.67 -15.99 -19.85
C GLY A 359 7.34 -15.21 -19.80
N GLU A 360 6.55 -15.44 -18.77
CA GLU A 360 5.26 -14.75 -18.53
C GLU A 360 5.41 -13.54 -17.59
N SER A 361 6.60 -13.33 -17.02
CA SER A 361 6.89 -12.21 -16.13
C SER A 361 7.16 -10.93 -16.91
N PHE A 362 6.75 -9.81 -16.34
CA PHE A 362 6.99 -8.48 -16.91
C PHE A 362 7.11 -7.43 -15.82
N LEU A 363 7.71 -6.28 -16.16
CA LEU A 363 7.83 -5.13 -15.28
C LEU A 363 7.18 -3.89 -15.90
N ASN A 364 6.60 -3.05 -15.03
CA ASN A 364 6.16 -1.69 -15.35
C ASN A 364 5.08 -1.56 -16.43
N ASN A 365 4.15 -2.52 -16.57
CA ASN A 365 2.97 -2.31 -17.38
C ASN A 365 2.10 -1.20 -16.78
N ILE A 366 1.57 -0.33 -17.63
CA ILE A 366 0.75 0.80 -17.19
C ILE A 366 -0.67 0.32 -16.87
N VAL A 367 -1.11 0.54 -15.63
CA VAL A 367 -2.49 0.34 -15.19
C VAL A 367 -3.32 1.59 -15.43
N SER A 368 -2.77 2.75 -15.05
CA SER A 368 -3.40 4.06 -15.24
C SER A 368 -2.35 5.14 -15.32
N ARG A 369 -2.63 6.14 -16.15
CA ARG A 369 -1.86 7.38 -16.26
C ARG A 369 -2.81 8.55 -16.49
N PRO A 370 -2.37 9.81 -16.26
CA PRO A 370 -3.18 10.97 -16.63
C PRO A 370 -3.60 10.87 -18.10
N SER A 371 -4.86 11.16 -18.39
CA SER A 371 -5.32 11.12 -19.77
C SER A 371 -4.66 12.25 -20.58
N ASP A 372 -4.19 11.94 -21.78
CA ASP A 372 -3.69 12.94 -22.74
C ASP A 372 -4.79 13.89 -23.24
N HIS A 373 -6.05 13.70 -22.82
CA HIS A 373 -7.24 14.37 -23.34
C HIS A 373 -7.80 15.49 -22.46
N GLY A 374 -7.27 15.73 -21.31
CA GLY A 374 -7.77 16.77 -20.42
C GLY A 374 -6.71 17.77 -20.05
N GLY A 375 -6.37 18.74 -20.86
CA GLY A 375 -5.71 20.00 -20.47
C GLY A 375 -4.65 19.97 -19.37
N GLY A 376 -4.14 18.80 -19.03
CA GLY A 376 -3.09 18.62 -18.05
C GLY A 376 -1.83 19.33 -18.54
N ARG A 377 -1.42 20.40 -17.88
CA ARG A 377 -0.22 21.15 -18.22
C ARG A 377 0.95 20.17 -18.29
N ARG A 378 1.63 20.15 -19.43
CA ARG A 378 2.87 19.38 -19.62
C ARG A 378 3.95 19.93 -18.69
N ALA A 379 4.86 19.06 -18.24
CA ALA A 379 6.06 19.52 -17.55
C ALA A 379 6.76 20.57 -18.42
N GLY A 380 6.75 21.83 -17.97
CA GLY A 380 7.28 22.97 -18.71
C GLY A 380 6.33 24.15 -18.88
N ASP A 381 5.04 23.97 -18.65
CA ASP A 381 4.09 25.09 -18.63
C ASP A 381 4.30 25.90 -17.35
N LYS A 382 4.79 27.13 -17.52
CA LYS A 382 4.97 28.07 -16.40
C LYS A 382 3.60 28.45 -15.82
N LEU A 383 3.54 28.53 -14.49
CA LEU A 383 2.43 29.14 -13.74
C LEU A 383 2.16 30.57 -14.19
#